data_db0b7fa537cfc5d8c417d9ddd9c062f1
#
_entry.id   db0b7fa537cfc5d8c417d9ddd9c062f1
#
_cell.length_a   1.000
_cell.length_b   1.000
_cell.length_c   1.000
_cell.angle_alpha   90.00
_cell.angle_beta   90.00
_cell.angle_gamma   90.00
#
_symmetry.space_group_name_H-M   'P 1'
#
loop_
_entity.id
_entity.type
_entity.pdbx_description
1 polymer ?
#
loop_
_entity_poly.entity_id
_entity_poly.type
_entity_poly.pdbx_seq_one_letter_code
_entity_poly.pdbx_strand_id
1 'polypeptide(L)'
;MTTQLIAAKKQQCQVMGLILSWLGYLAGLAYMGFERHWVGAIAWLVVVPSIRWALFRYFPSISRFLGYGRVDDKLPAKVNRARVAVTFYRFFSCPFCPIVLQRLEALQKEMDFTLEKIDATLKPQILVSKGISAVPVVEVGNERLVGNATSEQLAELIELGLALTFAPRSKTPPAPVRVA
;
A
#
# COMPACT_ATOMS: atom_id res chain seq x y z
N MET A 1 -21.47 7.90 -4.58
CA MET A 1 -20.56 6.80 -4.23
C MET A 1 -19.60 6.41 -5.37
N THR A 2 -20.01 6.38 -6.62
CA THR A 2 -19.21 5.93 -7.79
C THR A 2 -18.00 6.81 -8.11
N THR A 3 -18.05 8.12 -7.87
CA THR A 3 -16.99 9.07 -8.26
C THR A 3 -15.75 8.97 -7.35
N GLN A 4 -15.92 8.62 -6.07
CA GLN A 4 -14.80 8.41 -5.15
C GLN A 4 -14.02 7.12 -5.46
N LEU A 5 -14.73 6.06 -5.85
CA LEU A 5 -14.13 4.80 -6.28
C LEU A 5 -13.19 4.96 -7.50
N ILE A 6 -13.54 5.86 -8.43
CA ILE A 6 -12.74 6.12 -9.65
C ILE A 6 -11.47 6.92 -9.32
N ALA A 7 -11.55 7.87 -8.38
CA ALA A 7 -10.39 8.67 -7.96
C ALA A 7 -9.35 7.82 -7.21
N ALA A 8 -9.79 6.88 -6.41
CA ALA A 8 -8.92 5.98 -5.64
C ALA A 8 -8.15 4.97 -6.52
N LYS A 9 -8.74 4.52 -7.63
CA LYS A 9 -8.09 3.60 -8.59
C LYS A 9 -6.80 4.18 -9.19
N LYS A 10 -6.62 5.51 -9.19
CA LYS A 10 -5.39 6.18 -9.67
C LYS A 10 -4.23 6.17 -8.68
N GLN A 11 -4.46 5.79 -7.42
CA GLN A 11 -3.47 5.92 -6.34
C GLN A 11 -2.97 4.56 -5.84
N GLN A 12 -2.83 3.61 -6.74
CA GLN A 12 -2.26 2.30 -6.46
C GLN A 12 -0.96 2.09 -7.22
N CYS A 13 -0.01 1.40 -6.62
CA CYS A 13 1.24 1.02 -7.27
C CYS A 13 1.12 -0.38 -7.84
N GLN A 14 1.20 -0.51 -9.16
CA GLN A 14 1.27 -1.83 -9.78
C GLN A 14 2.62 -2.48 -9.47
N VAL A 15 2.61 -3.67 -8.89
CA VAL A 15 3.82 -4.40 -8.48
C VAL A 15 4.72 -4.67 -9.68
N MET A 16 4.16 -5.02 -10.83
CA MET A 16 4.91 -5.24 -12.06
C MET A 16 5.71 -4.00 -12.49
N GLY A 17 5.11 -2.81 -12.42
CA GLY A 17 5.81 -1.55 -12.74
C GLY A 17 6.98 -1.27 -11.81
N LEU A 18 6.83 -1.60 -10.52
CA LEU A 18 7.90 -1.45 -9.54
C LEU A 18 9.07 -2.40 -9.83
N ILE A 19 8.79 -3.66 -10.18
CA ILE A 19 9.79 -4.66 -10.55
C ILE A 19 10.51 -4.24 -11.84
N LEU A 20 9.78 -3.84 -12.88
CA LEU A 20 10.35 -3.38 -14.14
C LEU A 20 11.27 -2.16 -13.95
N SER A 21 10.92 -1.24 -13.05
CA SER A 21 11.75 -0.09 -12.70
C SER A 21 13.11 -0.52 -12.10
N TRP A 22 13.13 -1.59 -11.30
CA TRP A 22 14.37 -2.14 -10.75
C TRP A 22 15.19 -2.88 -11.80
N LEU A 23 14.53 -3.67 -12.67
CA LEU A 23 15.19 -4.33 -13.78
C LEU A 23 15.83 -3.33 -14.74
N GLY A 24 15.16 -2.23 -15.07
CA GLY A 24 15.71 -1.14 -15.87
C GLY A 24 16.96 -0.49 -15.23
N TYR A 25 16.95 -0.31 -13.91
CA TYR A 25 18.10 0.19 -13.19
C TYR A 25 19.31 -0.73 -13.30
N LEU A 26 19.10 -2.04 -13.09
CA LEU A 26 20.16 -3.05 -13.18
C LEU A 26 20.68 -3.20 -14.62
N ALA A 27 19.79 -3.16 -15.62
CA ALA A 27 20.18 -3.20 -17.03
C ALA A 27 21.03 -1.99 -17.42
N GLY A 28 20.70 -0.78 -16.93
CA GLY A 28 21.50 0.41 -17.16
C GLY A 28 22.91 0.29 -16.57
N LEU A 29 23.04 -0.25 -15.35
CA LEU A 29 24.33 -0.52 -14.73
C LEU A 29 25.17 -1.52 -15.53
N ALA A 30 24.53 -2.63 -15.96
CA ALA A 30 25.19 -3.66 -16.74
C ALA A 30 25.69 -3.11 -18.10
N TYR A 31 24.88 -2.30 -18.77
CA TYR A 31 25.24 -1.66 -20.03
C TYR A 31 26.44 -0.73 -19.87
N MET A 32 26.43 0.17 -18.89
CA MET A 32 27.55 1.08 -18.64
C MET A 32 28.82 0.35 -18.22
N GLY A 33 28.71 -0.75 -17.47
CA GLY A 33 29.85 -1.59 -17.11
C GLY A 33 30.46 -2.28 -18.34
N PHE A 34 29.65 -2.74 -19.27
CA PHE A 34 30.09 -3.38 -20.51
C PHE A 34 30.82 -2.41 -21.44
N GLU A 35 30.30 -1.19 -21.59
CA GLU A 35 30.91 -0.12 -22.40
C GLU A 35 32.16 0.50 -21.73
N ARG A 36 32.63 -0.02 -20.60
CA ARG A 36 33.75 0.54 -19.81
C ARG A 36 33.61 2.00 -19.39
N HIS A 37 32.42 2.53 -19.33
CA HIS A 37 32.14 3.88 -18.83
C HIS A 37 32.10 3.90 -17.30
N TRP A 38 33.21 3.62 -16.64
CA TRP A 38 33.30 3.49 -15.18
C TRP A 38 32.77 4.73 -14.42
N VAL A 39 33.10 5.90 -14.91
CA VAL A 39 32.63 7.16 -14.31
C VAL A 39 31.11 7.26 -14.41
N GLY A 40 30.55 6.91 -15.56
CA GLY A 40 29.10 6.86 -15.78
C GLY A 40 28.43 5.82 -14.88
N ALA A 41 29.02 4.64 -14.74
CA ALA A 41 28.49 3.58 -13.87
C ALA A 41 28.47 4.00 -12.40
N ILE A 42 29.54 4.64 -11.91
CA ILE A 42 29.61 5.18 -10.54
C ILE A 42 28.57 6.29 -10.33
N ALA A 43 28.49 7.23 -11.29
CA ALA A 43 27.48 8.29 -11.24
C ALA A 43 26.04 7.71 -11.21
N TRP A 44 25.75 6.72 -12.05
CA TRP A 44 24.46 6.04 -12.10
C TRP A 44 24.12 5.35 -10.77
N LEU A 45 25.12 4.67 -10.19
CA LEU A 45 24.97 3.93 -8.93
C LEU A 45 24.71 4.86 -7.74
N VAL A 46 25.18 6.10 -7.77
CA VAL A 46 24.96 7.08 -6.70
C VAL A 46 23.73 7.94 -6.96
N VAL A 47 23.59 8.48 -8.17
CA VAL A 47 22.55 9.48 -8.48
C VAL A 47 21.16 8.85 -8.48
N VAL A 48 20.99 7.68 -9.09
CA VAL A 48 19.63 7.07 -9.21
C VAL A 48 19.08 6.66 -7.85
N PRO A 49 19.82 5.96 -6.97
CA PRO A 49 19.34 5.66 -5.61
C PRO A 49 19.12 6.91 -4.78
N SER A 50 19.98 7.95 -4.93
CA SER A 50 19.82 9.21 -4.19
C SER A 50 18.55 9.96 -4.58
N ILE A 51 18.28 10.07 -5.87
CA ILE A 51 17.02 10.66 -6.37
C ILE A 51 15.81 9.84 -5.87
N ARG A 52 15.91 8.51 -5.96
CA ARG A 52 14.85 7.62 -5.51
C ARG A 52 14.61 7.75 -4.02
N TRP A 53 15.66 7.78 -3.21
CA TRP A 53 15.58 8.00 -1.77
C TRP A 53 14.97 9.37 -1.45
N ALA A 54 15.40 10.44 -2.13
CA ALA A 54 14.85 11.77 -1.98
C ALA A 54 13.37 11.81 -2.31
N LEU A 55 12.96 11.22 -3.44
CA LEU A 55 11.56 11.10 -3.82
C LEU A 55 10.75 10.38 -2.73
N PHE A 56 11.24 9.25 -2.20
CA PHE A 56 10.55 8.54 -1.11
C PHE A 56 10.47 9.38 0.16
N ARG A 57 11.55 10.07 0.51
CA ARG A 57 11.63 10.88 1.73
C ARG A 57 10.70 12.09 1.69
N TYR A 58 10.63 12.74 0.52
CA TYR A 58 9.83 13.96 0.34
C TYR A 58 8.43 13.69 -0.17
N PHE A 59 8.16 12.51 -0.72
CA PHE A 59 6.84 12.17 -1.26
C PHE A 59 5.70 12.35 -0.25
N PRO A 60 5.80 11.93 1.01
CA PRO A 60 4.75 12.16 2.00
C PRO A 60 4.47 13.65 2.23
N SER A 61 5.50 14.49 2.15
CA SER A 61 5.35 15.96 2.30
C SER A 61 4.73 16.57 1.05
N ILE A 62 5.18 16.15 -0.12
CA ILE A 62 4.64 16.60 -1.42
C ILE A 62 3.19 16.12 -1.58
N SER A 63 2.88 14.89 -1.20
CA SER A 63 1.52 14.34 -1.28
C SER A 63 0.56 15.07 -0.33
N ARG A 64 1.01 15.50 0.84
CA ARG A 64 0.23 16.36 1.74
C ARG A 64 -0.07 17.70 1.11
N PHE A 65 0.92 18.33 0.47
CA PHE A 65 0.75 19.61 -0.23
C PHE A 65 -0.22 19.49 -1.41
N LEU A 66 -0.17 18.38 -2.15
CA LEU A 66 -1.08 18.07 -3.25
C LEU A 66 -2.47 17.55 -2.80
N GLY A 67 -2.71 17.43 -1.49
CA GLY A 67 -3.99 16.98 -0.96
C GLY A 67 -4.19 15.46 -0.93
N TYR A 68 -3.19 14.67 -1.32
CA TYR A 68 -3.28 13.20 -1.40
C TYR A 68 -3.00 12.44 -0.09
N GLY A 69 -2.74 13.11 1.00
CA GLY A 69 -2.24 12.43 2.18
C GLY A 69 -2.47 13.17 3.49
N ARG A 70 -3.60 13.83 3.67
CA ARG A 70 -3.94 14.34 4.99
C ARG A 70 -4.23 13.16 5.92
N VAL A 71 -3.33 12.97 6.88
CA VAL A 71 -3.57 12.06 8.02
C VAL A 71 -4.67 12.60 8.92
N ASP A 72 -5.03 13.87 8.75
CA ASP A 72 -6.10 14.59 9.47
C ASP A 72 -7.50 14.29 8.92
N ASP A 73 -7.67 13.18 8.20
CA ASP A 73 -8.99 12.64 7.91
C ASP A 73 -9.66 12.40 9.27
N LYS A 74 -10.79 13.05 9.49
CA LYS A 74 -11.55 12.92 10.74
C LYS A 74 -11.76 11.46 11.05
N LEU A 75 -11.21 11.01 12.15
CA LEU A 75 -11.49 9.68 12.67
C LEU A 75 -13.00 9.58 12.92
N PRO A 76 -13.66 8.49 12.55
CA PRO A 76 -15.08 8.33 12.79
C PRO A 76 -15.36 8.42 14.29
N ALA A 77 -16.39 9.19 14.66
CA ALA A 77 -16.72 9.55 16.03
C ALA A 77 -17.19 8.38 16.91
N LYS A 78 -17.42 7.20 16.33
CA LYS A 78 -17.80 5.98 17.04
C LYS A 78 -16.99 4.81 16.53
N VAL A 79 -16.15 4.30 17.40
CA VAL A 79 -15.34 3.13 17.11
C VAL A 79 -15.66 2.04 18.12
N ASN A 80 -16.20 0.93 17.65
CA ASN A 80 -16.33 -0.26 18.46
C ASN A 80 -14.97 -0.96 18.57
N ARG A 81 -14.56 -1.30 19.80
CA ARG A 81 -13.36 -2.12 20.04
C ARG A 81 -13.53 -3.46 19.35
N ALA A 82 -12.78 -3.68 18.31
CA ALA A 82 -12.90 -4.86 17.48
C ALA A 82 -11.61 -5.67 17.57
N ARG A 83 -11.66 -6.83 18.18
CA ARG A 83 -10.56 -7.82 18.12
C ARG A 83 -10.55 -8.48 16.72
N VAL A 84 -10.19 -7.72 15.69
CA VAL A 84 -10.08 -8.21 14.32
C VAL A 84 -8.61 -8.16 13.91
N ALA A 85 -8.16 -9.16 13.16
CA ALA A 85 -6.84 -9.15 12.57
C ALA A 85 -6.91 -8.40 11.22
N VAL A 86 -6.12 -7.33 11.11
CA VAL A 86 -5.96 -6.53 9.91
C VAL A 86 -4.59 -6.83 9.32
N THR A 87 -4.55 -7.33 8.09
CA THR A 87 -3.30 -7.64 7.39
C THR A 87 -2.99 -6.55 6.37
N PHE A 88 -1.83 -5.94 6.50
CA PHE A 88 -1.36 -4.88 5.61
C PHE A 88 -0.21 -5.36 4.74
N TYR A 89 -0.42 -5.38 3.42
CA TYR A 89 0.60 -5.74 2.44
C TYR A 89 1.27 -4.49 1.89
N ARG A 90 2.58 -4.42 2.04
CA ARG A 90 3.39 -3.32 1.52
C ARG A 90 4.45 -3.83 0.54
N PHE A 91 4.94 -2.91 -0.28
CA PHE A 91 6.10 -3.11 -1.15
C PHE A 91 7.08 -1.95 -0.98
N PHE A 92 8.38 -2.24 -0.92
CA PHE A 92 9.44 -1.25 -0.61
C PHE A 92 9.35 0.02 -1.43
N SER A 93 9.07 -0.10 -2.73
CA SER A 93 9.05 1.05 -3.66
C SER A 93 7.70 1.75 -3.79
N CYS A 94 6.71 1.42 -2.96
CA CYS A 94 5.40 2.04 -3.03
C CYS A 94 5.31 3.31 -2.17
N PRO A 95 5.13 4.50 -2.77
CA PRO A 95 5.07 5.76 -2.02
C PRO A 95 3.80 5.93 -1.18
N PHE A 96 2.72 5.20 -1.51
CA PHE A 96 1.46 5.26 -0.77
C PHE A 96 1.45 4.35 0.46
N CYS A 97 2.30 3.30 0.50
CA CYS A 97 2.35 2.38 1.62
C CYS A 97 2.62 3.05 2.98
N PRO A 98 3.56 4.01 3.12
CA PRO A 98 3.77 4.70 4.39
C PRO A 98 2.56 5.52 4.83
N ILE A 99 1.81 6.11 3.88
CA ILE A 99 0.64 6.94 4.18
C ILE A 99 -0.48 6.08 4.76
N VAL A 100 -0.80 4.97 4.10
CA VAL A 100 -1.84 4.05 4.56
C VAL A 100 -1.44 3.40 5.88
N LEU A 101 -0.16 3.08 6.07
CA LEU A 101 0.34 2.55 7.34
C LEU A 101 0.14 3.52 8.48
N GLN A 102 0.47 4.81 8.30
CA GLN A 102 0.25 5.84 9.34
C GLN A 102 -1.23 5.96 9.72
N ARG A 103 -2.14 5.88 8.74
CA ARG A 103 -3.59 5.88 9.00
C ARG A 103 -4.03 4.65 9.78
N LEU A 104 -3.54 3.47 9.43
CA LEU A 104 -3.83 2.23 10.15
C LEU A 104 -3.29 2.29 11.59
N GLU A 105 -2.09 2.81 11.79
CA GLU A 105 -1.52 2.99 13.14
C GLU A 105 -2.28 4.02 13.98
N ALA A 106 -2.82 5.07 13.35
CA ALA A 106 -3.70 6.02 14.03
C ALA A 106 -5.03 5.36 14.42
N LEU A 107 -5.66 4.63 13.49
CA LEU A 107 -6.89 3.88 13.75
C LEU A 107 -6.70 2.78 14.79
N GLN A 108 -5.54 2.11 14.82
CA GLN A 108 -5.24 1.06 15.80
C GLN A 108 -5.31 1.57 17.24
N LYS A 109 -4.92 2.82 17.47
CA LYS A 109 -5.00 3.44 18.81
C LYS A 109 -6.45 3.63 19.29
N GLU A 110 -7.35 3.82 18.34
CA GLU A 110 -8.77 4.07 18.61
C GLU A 110 -9.60 2.77 18.60
N MET A 111 -9.29 1.85 17.69
CA MET A 111 -10.11 0.66 17.40
C MET A 111 -9.64 -0.64 18.05
N ASP A 112 -8.44 -0.67 18.63
CA ASP A 112 -7.85 -1.83 19.36
C ASP A 112 -7.87 -3.14 18.53
N PHE A 113 -7.46 -3.09 17.26
CA PHE A 113 -7.30 -4.24 16.39
C PHE A 113 -5.84 -4.70 16.28
N THR A 114 -5.63 -5.95 15.88
CA THR A 114 -4.27 -6.49 15.66
C THR A 114 -3.83 -6.17 14.23
N LEU A 115 -2.72 -5.43 14.07
CA LEU A 115 -2.16 -5.07 12.78
C LEU A 115 -0.97 -5.98 12.43
N GLU A 116 -1.14 -6.83 11.43
CA GLU A 116 -0.07 -7.63 10.83
C GLU A 116 0.50 -6.93 9.60
N LYS A 117 1.83 -6.69 9.58
CA LYS A 117 2.52 -5.99 8.49
C LYS A 117 3.33 -7.00 7.66
N ILE A 118 2.93 -7.24 6.42
CA ILE A 118 3.62 -8.15 5.50
C ILE A 118 4.40 -7.35 4.46
N ASP A 119 5.73 -7.52 4.45
CA ASP A 119 6.58 -6.95 3.43
C ASP A 119 6.70 -7.90 2.25
N ALA A 120 5.96 -7.60 1.19
CA ALA A 120 5.91 -8.42 -0.01
C ALA A 120 7.16 -8.26 -0.90
N THR A 121 8.05 -7.31 -0.59
CA THR A 121 9.34 -7.17 -1.28
C THR A 121 10.21 -8.40 -1.06
N LEU A 122 10.18 -8.94 0.17
CA LEU A 122 10.97 -10.11 0.56
C LEU A 122 10.29 -11.43 0.18
N LYS A 123 8.97 -11.41 -0.01
CA LYS A 123 8.14 -12.61 -0.29
C LYS A 123 7.12 -12.33 -1.39
N PRO A 124 7.55 -12.04 -2.63
CA PRO A 124 6.63 -11.67 -3.72
C PRO A 124 5.63 -12.78 -4.06
N GLN A 125 5.94 -14.03 -3.74
CA GLN A 125 5.04 -15.18 -3.95
C GLN A 125 3.72 -15.04 -3.18
N ILE A 126 3.71 -14.32 -2.04
CA ILE A 126 2.48 -14.06 -1.28
C ILE A 126 1.50 -13.22 -2.09
N LEU A 127 1.98 -12.24 -2.85
CA LEU A 127 1.13 -11.42 -3.70
C LEU A 127 0.52 -12.26 -4.82
N VAL A 128 1.34 -13.12 -5.45
CA VAL A 128 0.88 -14.00 -6.54
C VAL A 128 -0.15 -15.00 -6.03
N SER A 129 0.13 -15.69 -4.92
CA SER A 129 -0.78 -16.69 -4.34
C SER A 129 -2.13 -16.11 -3.90
N LYS A 130 -2.13 -14.83 -3.49
CA LYS A 130 -3.36 -14.11 -3.09
C LYS A 130 -3.99 -13.31 -4.25
N GLY A 131 -3.43 -13.33 -5.45
CA GLY A 131 -3.93 -12.57 -6.61
C GLY A 131 -3.82 -11.05 -6.43
N ILE A 132 -2.83 -10.57 -5.67
CA ILE A 132 -2.59 -9.15 -5.41
C ILE A 132 -1.68 -8.59 -6.50
N SER A 133 -2.22 -7.74 -7.37
CA SER A 133 -1.50 -7.10 -8.47
C SER A 133 -1.00 -5.69 -8.16
N ALA A 134 -1.55 -5.05 -7.13
CA ALA A 134 -1.22 -3.68 -6.74
C ALA A 134 -1.14 -3.52 -5.23
N VAL A 135 -0.35 -2.55 -4.75
CA VAL A 135 -0.13 -2.22 -3.33
C VAL A 135 -0.32 -0.71 -3.12
N PRO A 136 -0.64 -0.25 -1.91
CA PRO A 136 -0.89 -1.02 -0.68
C PRO A 136 -2.20 -1.83 -0.72
N VAL A 137 -2.25 -2.91 0.04
CA VAL A 137 -3.49 -3.69 0.26
C VAL A 137 -3.71 -3.85 1.76
N VAL A 138 -4.94 -3.62 2.18
CA VAL A 138 -5.44 -3.90 3.53
C VAL A 138 -6.48 -5.01 3.43
N GLU A 139 -6.29 -6.08 4.18
CA GLU A 139 -7.16 -7.25 4.21
C GLU A 139 -7.72 -7.42 5.62
N VAL A 140 -9.04 -7.58 5.72
CA VAL A 140 -9.74 -7.85 6.98
C VAL A 140 -10.71 -9.02 6.74
N GLY A 141 -10.37 -10.18 7.25
CA GLY A 141 -11.12 -11.40 6.95
C GLY A 141 -11.08 -11.73 5.45
N ASN A 142 -12.23 -11.68 4.77
CA ASN A 142 -12.34 -11.93 3.33
C ASN A 142 -12.41 -10.65 2.49
N GLU A 143 -12.53 -9.49 3.14
CA GLU A 143 -12.62 -8.19 2.45
C GLU A 143 -11.26 -7.58 2.22
N ARG A 144 -11.10 -6.90 1.07
CA ARG A 144 -9.84 -6.26 0.67
C ARG A 144 -10.07 -4.86 0.16
N LEU A 145 -9.18 -3.96 0.57
CA LEU A 145 -9.10 -2.61 0.07
C LEU A 145 -7.73 -2.38 -0.55
N VAL A 146 -7.69 -1.92 -1.81
CA VAL A 146 -6.46 -1.74 -2.59
C VAL A 146 -6.27 -0.26 -2.90
N GLY A 147 -5.08 0.27 -2.63
CA GLY A 147 -4.70 1.64 -2.96
C GLY A 147 -4.60 2.55 -1.75
N ASN A 148 -4.53 3.87 -2.02
CA ASN A 148 -4.40 4.91 -0.98
C ASN A 148 -5.74 5.16 -0.28
N ALA A 149 -6.14 4.22 0.58
CA ALA A 149 -7.39 4.28 1.32
C ALA A 149 -7.40 5.41 2.35
N THR A 150 -8.55 6.10 2.50
CA THR A 150 -8.76 7.10 3.56
C THR A 150 -8.98 6.43 4.91
N SER A 151 -8.82 7.18 6.00
CA SER A 151 -9.09 6.67 7.35
C SER A 151 -10.55 6.21 7.52
N GLU A 152 -11.49 6.89 6.88
CA GLU A 152 -12.92 6.53 6.88
C GLU A 152 -13.15 5.17 6.17
N GLN A 153 -12.56 4.99 4.99
CA GLN A 153 -12.66 3.72 4.23
C GLN A 153 -12.01 2.55 4.98
N LEU A 154 -10.89 2.81 5.67
CA LEU A 154 -10.22 1.81 6.49
C LEU A 154 -11.05 1.43 7.71
N ALA A 155 -11.68 2.39 8.38
CA ALA A 155 -12.57 2.15 9.50
C ALA A 155 -13.80 1.35 9.05
N GLU A 156 -14.43 1.73 7.94
CA GLU A 156 -15.56 0.99 7.35
C GLU A 156 -15.20 -0.46 7.03
N LEU A 157 -14.00 -0.69 6.46
CA LEU A 157 -13.51 -2.04 6.17
C LEU A 157 -13.35 -2.87 7.46
N ILE A 158 -12.77 -2.27 8.52
CA ILE A 158 -12.55 -2.94 9.80
C ILE A 158 -13.87 -3.28 10.46
N GLU A 159 -14.86 -2.37 10.46
CA GLU A 159 -16.19 -2.61 11.00
C GLU A 159 -16.94 -3.69 10.21
N LEU A 160 -16.82 -3.67 8.89
CA LEU A 160 -17.43 -4.71 8.03
C LEU A 160 -16.82 -6.08 8.31
N GLY A 161 -15.48 -6.16 8.41
CA GLY A 161 -14.79 -7.40 8.76
C GLY A 161 -15.18 -7.93 10.13
N LEU A 162 -15.43 -7.03 11.09
CA LEU A 162 -15.96 -7.38 12.40
C LEU A 162 -17.36 -8.01 12.28
N ALA A 163 -18.26 -7.35 11.58
CA ALA A 163 -19.65 -7.84 11.38
C ALA A 163 -19.67 -9.23 10.72
N LEU A 164 -18.80 -9.45 9.73
CA LEU A 164 -18.69 -10.74 9.04
C LEU A 164 -18.03 -11.83 9.90
N THR A 165 -17.18 -11.47 10.86
CA THR A 165 -16.55 -12.43 11.79
C THR A 165 -17.59 -12.96 12.79
N PHE A 166 -18.56 -12.17 13.18
CA PHE A 166 -19.64 -12.55 14.09
C PHE A 166 -20.90 -13.07 13.39
N ALA A 167 -21.02 -12.87 12.06
CA ALA A 167 -22.13 -13.47 11.30
C ALA A 167 -21.90 -14.98 11.13
N PRO A 168 -22.93 -15.83 11.30
CA PRO A 168 -22.80 -17.25 11.02
C PRO A 168 -22.40 -17.44 9.56
N ARG A 169 -21.35 -18.24 9.36
CA ARG A 169 -20.68 -18.48 8.08
C ARG A 169 -21.66 -18.99 7.02
N SER A 170 -22.36 -18.08 6.33
CA SER A 170 -23.09 -18.42 5.10
C SER A 170 -22.06 -18.70 4.02
N LYS A 171 -22.26 -19.76 3.23
CA LYS A 171 -21.41 -20.17 2.09
C LYS A 171 -21.54 -19.16 0.93
N THR A 172 -21.11 -17.93 1.12
CA THR A 172 -21.12 -16.90 0.09
C THR A 172 -19.77 -16.86 -0.61
N PRO A 173 -19.75 -16.80 -1.97
CA PRO A 173 -18.50 -16.72 -2.72
C PRO A 173 -17.70 -15.46 -2.34
N PRO A 174 -16.37 -15.44 -2.54
CA PRO A 174 -15.53 -14.33 -2.15
C PRO A 174 -16.03 -13.02 -2.76
N ALA A 175 -16.16 -12.01 -1.92
CA ALA A 175 -16.66 -10.71 -2.30
C ALA A 175 -15.71 -10.02 -3.32
N PRO A 176 -16.26 -9.17 -4.21
CA PRO A 176 -15.44 -8.49 -5.21
C PRO A 176 -14.42 -7.57 -4.55
N VAL A 177 -13.22 -7.56 -5.11
CA VAL A 177 -12.12 -6.67 -4.69
C VAL A 177 -12.57 -5.21 -4.78
N ARG A 178 -12.66 -4.53 -3.64
CA ARG A 178 -12.89 -3.10 -3.61
C ARG A 178 -11.59 -2.36 -3.82
N VAL A 179 -11.57 -1.46 -4.79
CA VAL A 179 -10.42 -0.60 -5.08
C VAL A 179 -10.69 0.76 -4.43
N ALA A 180 -9.81 1.16 -3.54
CA ALA A 180 -9.85 2.44 -2.84
C ALA A 180 -9.24 3.58 -3.67
#